data_e1a4023ebab2ee42245417a3064bd019
#
_entry.id   e1a4023ebab2ee42245417a3064bd019
#
_cell.length_a   1.000
_cell.length_b   1.000
_cell.length_c   1.000
_cell.angle_alpha   90.00
_cell.angle_beta   90.00
_cell.angle_gamma   90.00
#
_symmetry.space_group_name_H-M   'P 1'
#
loop_
_entity.id
_entity.type
_entity.pdbx_description
1 polymer ?
#
loop_
_entity_poly.entity_id
_entity_poly.type
_entity_poly.pdbx_seq_one_letter_code
_entity_poly.pdbx_strand_id
1 'polypeptide(L)'
;MSFDQFVGTKPVEERHRFDTARLDQFMRSNVEGYSGTLEVAMFKGGQSNPTYKLTAGGQAGGKNYVLRKKPPGKLLPSAHAVDREFRVIKALHGVGFPVPRPYALCEDDGVIGTMFYIMDCVEGRVLWDQAMPDMTKSQRFAIWDELNRVIAQLHTIDYKAVGLETFGKPGSYLERQIGRWTKQYQASETQKIEAMDNLIAWLPKNIPAGDETTVVHGDFRLDNTIFHPTEPRILAVLDWELSTLGHPLADFSYHCMSWHIPAGKFRGIEGMPFEELGIPTEQQYIDLYCKRTGRAAIDPSTWDFNMAYNLFRIAGITQGIAKRVVDGTASSAHALEAGSKAPLLAELGWLQVEKILRRGTGERAPSR
;
A
#
# COMPACT_ATOMS: atom_id res chain seq x y z
N MET A 1 -4.96 15.26 -13.21
CA MET A 1 -3.89 14.47 -13.84
C MET A 1 -4.55 13.30 -14.55
N SER A 2 -4.12 12.97 -15.79
CA SER A 2 -4.61 11.74 -16.43
C SER A 2 -3.86 10.54 -15.86
N PHE A 3 -4.59 9.53 -15.39
CA PHE A 3 -4.04 8.27 -14.86
C PHE A 3 -3.88 7.21 -15.96
N ASP A 4 -4.17 7.53 -17.21
CA ASP A 4 -4.12 6.61 -18.36
C ASP A 4 -2.75 5.96 -18.58
N GLN A 5 -1.70 6.62 -18.14
CA GLN A 5 -0.34 6.09 -18.19
C GLN A 5 -0.11 4.86 -17.27
N PHE A 6 -0.97 4.65 -16.28
CA PHE A 6 -0.89 3.51 -15.35
C PHE A 6 -1.92 2.42 -15.67
N VAL A 7 -2.85 2.68 -16.58
CA VAL A 7 -3.95 1.78 -16.91
C VAL A 7 -3.65 0.99 -18.18
N GLY A 8 -4.00 -0.30 -18.17
CA GLY A 8 -3.85 -1.20 -19.30
C GLY A 8 -2.46 -1.85 -19.43
N THR A 9 -2.22 -2.46 -20.58
CA THR A 9 -1.01 -3.21 -20.86
C THR A 9 -0.24 -2.59 -22.05
N LYS A 10 1.03 -2.99 -22.19
CA LYS A 10 1.93 -2.67 -23.29
C LYS A 10 2.66 -3.94 -23.73
N PRO A 11 3.25 -3.97 -24.94
CA PRO A 11 4.14 -5.05 -25.34
C PRO A 11 5.28 -5.24 -24.34
N VAL A 12 5.74 -6.49 -24.17
CA VAL A 12 6.85 -6.79 -23.27
C VAL A 12 8.14 -6.18 -23.83
N GLU A 13 8.76 -5.30 -23.08
CA GLU A 13 10.05 -4.69 -23.42
C GLU A 13 11.15 -5.76 -23.49
N GLU A 14 12.12 -5.59 -24.37
CA GLU A 14 13.18 -6.60 -24.63
C GLU A 14 13.92 -7.05 -23.36
N ARG A 15 14.29 -6.12 -22.49
CA ARG A 15 14.94 -6.38 -21.19
C ARG A 15 14.09 -7.17 -20.21
N HIS A 16 12.79 -7.28 -20.46
CA HIS A 16 11.82 -7.97 -19.60
C HIS A 16 11.26 -9.25 -20.25
N ARG A 17 11.73 -9.61 -21.45
CA ARG A 17 11.36 -10.85 -22.14
C ARG A 17 11.88 -12.08 -21.40
N PHE A 18 11.18 -13.17 -21.55
CA PHE A 18 11.52 -14.48 -21.01
C PHE A 18 10.98 -15.58 -21.95
N ASP A 19 11.35 -16.81 -21.70
CA ASP A 19 10.91 -17.99 -22.48
C ASP A 19 9.42 -18.29 -22.21
N THR A 20 8.56 -17.89 -23.14
CA THR A 20 7.11 -18.11 -23.03
C THR A 20 6.70 -19.57 -23.20
N ALA A 21 7.51 -20.39 -23.91
CA ALA A 21 7.21 -21.82 -24.06
C ALA A 21 7.45 -22.58 -22.73
N ARG A 22 8.55 -22.27 -22.02
CA ARG A 22 8.80 -22.80 -20.69
C ARG A 22 7.74 -22.36 -19.68
N LEU A 23 7.31 -21.09 -19.74
CA LEU A 23 6.22 -20.60 -18.90
C LEU A 23 4.92 -21.35 -19.20
N ASP A 24 4.57 -21.55 -20.48
CA ASP A 24 3.36 -22.32 -20.87
C ASP A 24 3.41 -23.73 -20.32
N GLN A 25 4.56 -24.42 -20.43
CA GLN A 25 4.73 -25.75 -19.84
C GLN A 25 4.57 -25.75 -18.31
N PHE A 26 5.15 -24.77 -17.63
CA PHE A 26 4.97 -24.61 -16.17
C PHE A 26 3.52 -24.42 -15.81
N MET A 27 2.80 -23.53 -16.52
CA MET A 27 1.39 -23.25 -16.26
C MET A 27 0.49 -24.47 -16.47
N ARG A 28 0.76 -25.30 -17.52
CA ARG A 28 0.01 -26.56 -17.74
C ARG A 28 0.14 -27.54 -16.58
N SER A 29 1.27 -27.57 -15.91
CA SER A 29 1.53 -28.49 -14.82
C SER A 29 1.12 -27.99 -13.45
N ASN A 30 1.03 -26.65 -13.24
CA ASN A 30 0.91 -26.04 -11.91
C ASN A 30 -0.28 -25.10 -11.73
N VAL A 31 -0.98 -24.71 -12.81
CA VAL A 31 -2.10 -23.78 -12.74
C VAL A 31 -3.41 -24.50 -13.08
N GLU A 32 -4.24 -24.70 -12.08
CA GLU A 32 -5.52 -25.40 -12.24
C GLU A 32 -6.42 -24.68 -13.26
N GLY A 33 -6.93 -25.48 -14.21
CA GLY A 33 -7.84 -25.00 -15.27
C GLY A 33 -7.12 -24.19 -16.37
N TYR A 34 -5.79 -24.16 -16.39
CA TYR A 34 -5.06 -23.56 -17.50
C TYR A 34 -5.07 -24.44 -18.76
N SER A 35 -5.42 -23.84 -19.90
CA SER A 35 -5.42 -24.52 -21.20
C SER A 35 -5.35 -23.51 -22.35
N GLY A 36 -4.98 -23.98 -23.53
CA GLY A 36 -4.95 -23.15 -24.74
C GLY A 36 -3.57 -22.59 -25.04
N THR A 37 -3.52 -21.51 -25.80
CA THR A 37 -2.29 -20.77 -26.17
C THR A 37 -2.06 -19.63 -25.19
N LEU A 38 -0.78 -19.35 -24.89
CA LEU A 38 -0.38 -18.31 -23.97
C LEU A 38 0.01 -17.02 -24.72
N GLU A 39 -0.67 -15.93 -24.41
CA GLU A 39 -0.27 -14.58 -24.81
C GLU A 39 0.22 -13.80 -23.59
N VAL A 40 1.28 -13.00 -23.74
CA VAL A 40 1.91 -12.26 -22.64
C VAL A 40 2.00 -10.79 -22.99
N ALA A 41 1.45 -9.94 -22.11
CA ALA A 41 1.58 -8.49 -22.17
C ALA A 41 2.06 -7.96 -20.80
N MET A 42 2.73 -6.80 -20.77
CA MET A 42 3.21 -6.20 -19.54
C MET A 42 2.24 -5.11 -19.08
N PHE A 43 1.90 -5.03 -17.79
CA PHE A 43 1.14 -3.90 -17.26
C PHE A 43 1.96 -2.62 -17.31
N LYS A 44 1.30 -1.48 -17.56
CA LYS A 44 1.94 -0.15 -17.57
C LYS A 44 2.31 0.32 -16.16
N GLY A 45 1.51 -0.06 -15.13
CA GLY A 45 1.78 0.16 -13.72
C GLY A 45 2.65 -0.95 -13.12
N GLY A 46 3.02 -0.81 -11.83
CA GLY A 46 3.84 -1.80 -11.11
C GLY A 46 5.34 -1.59 -11.32
N GLN A 47 5.88 -0.52 -10.70
CA GLN A 47 7.28 -0.12 -10.91
C GLN A 47 8.30 -0.97 -10.13
N SER A 48 7.88 -1.58 -9.01
CA SER A 48 8.77 -2.33 -8.12
C SER A 48 9.07 -3.73 -8.65
N ASN A 49 8.02 -4.51 -8.95
CA ASN A 49 8.12 -5.87 -9.48
C ASN A 49 7.44 -5.95 -10.85
N PRO A 50 8.16 -6.39 -11.93
CA PRO A 50 7.57 -6.54 -13.24
C PRO A 50 6.33 -7.43 -13.21
N THR A 51 5.21 -6.90 -13.69
CA THR A 51 3.89 -7.56 -13.64
C THR A 51 3.34 -7.73 -15.05
N TYR A 52 2.86 -8.91 -15.37
CA TYR A 52 2.41 -9.29 -16.71
C TYR A 52 0.99 -9.82 -16.68
N LYS A 53 0.21 -9.47 -17.70
CA LYS A 53 -1.05 -10.11 -18.02
C LYS A 53 -0.77 -11.33 -18.89
N LEU A 54 -1.27 -12.45 -18.49
CA LEU A 54 -1.22 -13.70 -19.23
C LEU A 54 -2.63 -14.02 -19.71
N THR A 55 -2.82 -14.16 -21.03
CA THR A 55 -4.12 -14.55 -21.61
C THR A 55 -4.00 -15.97 -22.16
N ALA A 56 -4.86 -16.86 -21.69
CA ALA A 56 -4.91 -18.27 -22.08
C ALA A 56 -6.13 -18.54 -22.97
N GLY A 57 -5.97 -19.27 -24.07
CA GLY A 57 -7.10 -19.78 -24.87
C GLY A 57 -7.54 -18.93 -26.06
N GLY A 58 -6.79 -17.89 -26.45
CA GLY A 58 -7.08 -17.06 -27.63
C GLY A 58 -8.20 -16.04 -27.43
N GLN A 59 -8.50 -15.21 -28.48
CA GLN A 59 -9.36 -14.03 -28.39
C GLN A 59 -10.84 -14.26 -28.02
N ALA A 60 -11.34 -15.46 -28.07
CA ALA A 60 -12.78 -15.77 -27.84
C ALA A 60 -13.01 -16.54 -26.53
N GLY A 61 -12.78 -15.90 -25.37
CA GLY A 61 -13.17 -16.46 -24.08
C GLY A 61 -12.07 -17.08 -23.23
N GLY A 62 -10.83 -16.68 -23.43
CA GLY A 62 -9.70 -17.13 -22.64
C GLY A 62 -9.67 -16.55 -21.22
N LYS A 63 -9.15 -17.34 -20.27
CA LYS A 63 -8.95 -16.88 -18.89
C LYS A 63 -7.71 -16.02 -18.79
N ASN A 64 -7.80 -14.92 -18.03
CA ASN A 64 -6.68 -14.03 -17.75
C ASN A 64 -6.05 -14.36 -16.39
N TYR A 65 -4.71 -14.30 -16.36
CA TYR A 65 -3.90 -14.45 -15.14
C TYR A 65 -2.93 -13.27 -15.03
N VAL A 66 -2.37 -13.10 -13.85
CA VAL A 66 -1.27 -12.17 -13.59
C VAL A 66 -0.04 -12.96 -13.17
N LEU A 67 1.07 -12.68 -13.81
CA LEU A 67 2.41 -13.10 -13.38
C LEU A 67 3.14 -11.92 -12.77
N ARG A 68 3.67 -12.09 -11.56
CA ARG A 68 4.54 -11.10 -10.90
C ARG A 68 5.89 -11.75 -10.61
N LYS A 69 6.98 -11.14 -11.06
CA LYS A 69 8.33 -11.67 -10.92
C LYS A 69 9.29 -10.69 -10.27
N LYS A 70 10.39 -11.22 -9.73
CA LYS A 70 11.51 -10.37 -9.28
C LYS A 70 12.10 -9.61 -10.47
N PRO A 71 12.52 -8.35 -10.30
CA PRO A 71 13.24 -7.64 -11.35
C PRO A 71 14.61 -8.29 -11.61
N PRO A 72 15.16 -8.14 -12.82
CA PRO A 72 16.51 -8.65 -13.14
C PRO A 72 17.59 -7.84 -12.39
N GLY A 73 18.73 -8.48 -12.11
CA GLY A 73 19.92 -7.84 -11.54
C GLY A 73 20.17 -8.16 -10.09
N LYS A 74 21.21 -7.55 -9.51
CA LYS A 74 21.52 -7.69 -8.07
C LYS A 74 20.51 -6.88 -7.24
N LEU A 75 19.73 -7.58 -6.45
CA LEU A 75 18.74 -6.99 -5.56
C LEU A 75 19.28 -6.87 -4.15
N LEU A 76 18.81 -5.87 -3.41
CA LEU A 76 19.08 -5.78 -1.98
C LEU A 76 18.42 -6.97 -1.25
N PRO A 77 19.06 -7.54 -0.24
CA PRO A 77 18.45 -8.59 0.57
C PRO A 77 17.06 -8.16 1.06
N SER A 78 16.07 -9.03 0.93
CA SER A 78 14.66 -8.80 1.27
C SER A 78 13.89 -7.78 0.39
N ALA A 79 14.50 -7.13 -0.58
CA ALA A 79 13.77 -6.36 -1.58
C ALA A 79 13.14 -7.30 -2.62
N HIS A 80 11.94 -6.94 -3.11
CA HIS A 80 11.28 -7.68 -4.18
C HIS A 80 10.98 -9.16 -3.87
N ALA A 81 10.58 -9.45 -2.63
CA ALA A 81 10.33 -10.80 -2.12
C ALA A 81 8.95 -11.32 -2.58
N VAL A 82 8.84 -11.75 -3.84
CA VAL A 82 7.59 -12.23 -4.45
C VAL A 82 7.07 -13.51 -3.77
N ASP A 83 7.93 -14.31 -3.17
CA ASP A 83 7.59 -15.45 -2.31
C ASP A 83 6.81 -15.01 -1.05
N ARG A 84 7.20 -13.87 -0.45
CA ARG A 84 6.47 -13.30 0.69
C ARG A 84 5.10 -12.76 0.27
N GLU A 85 5.03 -12.08 -0.88
CA GLU A 85 3.76 -11.62 -1.45
C GLU A 85 2.81 -12.81 -1.69
N PHE A 86 3.30 -13.86 -2.36
CA PHE A 86 2.52 -15.08 -2.61
C PHE A 86 2.05 -15.74 -1.31
N ARG A 87 2.92 -15.83 -0.30
CA ARG A 87 2.59 -16.43 1.00
C ARG A 87 1.43 -15.70 1.69
N VAL A 88 1.47 -14.37 1.78
CA VAL A 88 0.40 -13.61 2.43
C VAL A 88 -0.89 -13.66 1.63
N ILE A 89 -0.84 -13.53 0.30
CA ILE A 89 -2.02 -13.64 -0.57
C ILE A 89 -2.67 -15.02 -0.41
N LYS A 90 -1.87 -16.10 -0.38
CA LYS A 90 -2.38 -17.46 -0.20
C LYS A 90 -3.07 -17.66 1.15
N ALA A 91 -2.48 -17.15 2.22
CA ALA A 91 -3.04 -17.24 3.56
C ALA A 91 -4.37 -16.46 3.67
N LEU A 92 -4.41 -15.23 3.14
CA LEU A 92 -5.58 -14.36 3.17
C LEU A 92 -6.71 -14.88 2.27
N HIS A 93 -6.39 -15.41 1.09
CA HIS A 93 -7.37 -16.05 0.21
C HIS A 93 -8.06 -17.23 0.91
N GLY A 94 -7.30 -18.04 1.66
CA GLY A 94 -7.82 -19.19 2.39
C GLY A 94 -8.90 -18.88 3.43
N VAL A 95 -8.99 -17.63 3.89
CA VAL A 95 -9.98 -17.15 4.87
C VAL A 95 -11.00 -16.18 4.26
N GLY A 96 -11.07 -16.10 2.94
CA GLY A 96 -12.05 -15.27 2.22
C GLY A 96 -11.79 -13.77 2.29
N PHE A 97 -10.57 -13.34 2.60
CA PHE A 97 -10.18 -11.95 2.45
C PHE A 97 -10.05 -11.60 0.95
N PRO A 98 -10.48 -10.39 0.51
CA PRO A 98 -10.45 -10.02 -0.91
C PRO A 98 -9.01 -9.82 -1.40
N VAL A 99 -8.44 -10.86 -1.97
CA VAL A 99 -7.16 -10.88 -2.70
C VAL A 99 -7.34 -11.69 -3.98
N PRO A 100 -6.52 -11.50 -5.01
CA PRO A 100 -6.51 -12.37 -6.17
C PRO A 100 -6.26 -13.82 -5.76
N ARG A 101 -6.96 -14.79 -6.37
CA ARG A 101 -6.69 -16.22 -6.13
C ARG A 101 -5.25 -16.54 -6.54
N PRO A 102 -4.38 -17.00 -5.63
CA PRO A 102 -3.05 -17.45 -5.99
C PRO A 102 -3.10 -18.88 -6.54
N TYR A 103 -2.33 -19.15 -7.61
CA TYR A 103 -2.26 -20.48 -8.22
C TYR A 103 -0.95 -21.18 -7.90
N ALA A 104 0.18 -20.58 -8.27
CA ALA A 104 1.48 -21.21 -8.16
C ALA A 104 2.59 -20.20 -7.87
N LEU A 105 3.55 -20.61 -7.05
CA LEU A 105 4.85 -19.98 -6.88
C LEU A 105 5.90 -20.84 -7.58
N CYS A 106 6.74 -20.22 -8.40
CA CYS A 106 7.87 -20.86 -9.04
C CYS A 106 9.17 -20.29 -8.46
N GLU A 107 9.94 -21.14 -7.81
CA GLU A 107 11.25 -20.81 -7.25
C GLU A 107 12.41 -21.28 -8.15
N ASP A 108 12.07 -21.97 -9.27
CA ASP A 108 13.04 -22.43 -10.26
C ASP A 108 13.35 -21.32 -11.29
N ASP A 109 14.53 -20.75 -11.20
CA ASP A 109 15.02 -19.76 -12.14
C ASP A 109 15.17 -20.34 -13.58
N GLY A 110 15.21 -21.66 -13.74
CA GLY A 110 15.27 -22.32 -15.05
C GLY A 110 14.04 -22.08 -15.92
N VAL A 111 12.91 -21.67 -15.37
CA VAL A 111 11.66 -21.46 -16.12
C VAL A 111 11.69 -20.14 -16.89
N ILE A 112 11.83 -18.99 -16.18
CA ILE A 112 11.82 -17.64 -16.80
C ILE A 112 12.98 -16.75 -16.35
N GLY A 113 14.03 -17.33 -15.80
CA GLY A 113 15.24 -16.63 -15.37
C GLY A 113 15.17 -16.00 -13.96
N THR A 114 14.06 -16.15 -13.25
CA THR A 114 13.88 -15.64 -11.88
C THR A 114 12.61 -16.19 -11.24
N MET A 115 12.55 -16.13 -9.91
CA MET A 115 11.35 -16.47 -9.14
C MET A 115 10.14 -15.61 -9.52
N PHE A 116 8.97 -16.24 -9.60
CA PHE A 116 7.69 -15.58 -9.91
C PHE A 116 6.51 -16.31 -9.28
N TYR A 117 5.36 -15.66 -9.28
CA TYR A 117 4.10 -16.32 -8.95
C TYR A 117 2.98 -15.96 -9.94
N ILE A 118 1.97 -16.82 -9.97
CA ILE A 118 0.78 -16.70 -10.81
C ILE A 118 -0.44 -16.51 -9.90
N MET A 119 -1.29 -15.55 -10.25
CA MET A 119 -2.57 -15.30 -9.59
C MET A 119 -3.67 -14.95 -10.60
N ASP A 120 -4.93 -14.87 -10.15
CA ASP A 120 -6.03 -14.39 -10.99
C ASP A 120 -5.79 -12.94 -11.46
N CYS A 121 -6.21 -12.67 -12.70
CA CYS A 121 -6.39 -11.31 -13.18
C CYS A 121 -7.79 -10.84 -12.82
N VAL A 122 -7.92 -10.16 -11.70
CA VAL A 122 -9.20 -9.64 -11.23
C VAL A 122 -9.62 -8.45 -12.08
N GLU A 123 -10.80 -8.52 -12.69
CA GLU A 123 -11.37 -7.43 -13.49
C GLU A 123 -12.29 -6.56 -12.63
N GLY A 124 -12.13 -5.24 -12.72
CA GLY A 124 -12.89 -4.28 -11.94
C GLY A 124 -12.40 -2.85 -12.13
N ARG A 125 -12.81 -1.97 -11.22
CA ARG A 125 -12.46 -0.55 -11.23
C ARG A 125 -11.33 -0.28 -10.24
N VAL A 126 -10.29 0.43 -10.69
CA VAL A 126 -9.30 1.05 -9.81
C VAL A 126 -9.64 2.54 -9.70
N LEU A 127 -9.78 3.03 -8.48
CA LEU A 127 -10.13 4.43 -8.20
C LEU A 127 -8.86 5.18 -7.78
N TRP A 128 -8.49 6.19 -8.52
CA TRP A 128 -7.23 6.93 -8.33
C TRP A 128 -7.39 8.20 -7.51
N ASP A 129 -8.55 8.86 -7.65
CA ASP A 129 -8.84 10.12 -6.97
C ASP A 129 -9.63 9.87 -5.68
N GLN A 130 -9.08 10.29 -4.55
CA GLN A 130 -9.70 10.16 -3.23
C GLN A 130 -11.06 10.88 -3.15
N ALA A 131 -11.25 11.96 -3.92
CA ALA A 131 -12.50 12.70 -3.98
C ALA A 131 -13.57 12.01 -4.83
N MET A 132 -13.17 11.11 -5.74
CA MET A 132 -14.07 10.40 -6.66
C MET A 132 -15.11 11.34 -7.31
N PRO A 133 -14.67 12.33 -8.11
CA PRO A 133 -15.52 13.45 -8.57
C PRO A 133 -16.75 12.99 -9.38
N ASP A 134 -16.63 11.88 -10.10
CA ASP A 134 -17.68 11.34 -10.97
C ASP A 134 -18.75 10.51 -10.22
N MET A 135 -18.66 10.44 -8.88
CA MET A 135 -19.58 9.65 -8.06
C MET A 135 -20.60 10.52 -7.34
N THR A 136 -21.77 9.96 -7.08
CA THR A 136 -22.76 10.58 -6.19
C THR A 136 -22.31 10.52 -4.72
N LYS A 137 -22.93 11.33 -3.87
CA LYS A 137 -22.69 11.35 -2.42
C LYS A 137 -22.81 9.94 -1.80
N SER A 138 -23.85 9.20 -2.14
CA SER A 138 -24.09 7.85 -1.61
C SER A 138 -23.07 6.83 -2.11
N GLN A 139 -22.62 6.94 -3.36
CA GLN A 139 -21.60 6.07 -3.91
C GLN A 139 -20.25 6.30 -3.23
N ARG A 140 -19.84 7.56 -3.02
CA ARG A 140 -18.58 7.87 -2.29
C ARG A 140 -18.62 7.32 -0.87
N PHE A 141 -19.71 7.57 -0.15
CA PHE A 141 -19.86 7.04 1.20
C PHE A 141 -19.71 5.51 1.22
N ALA A 142 -20.35 4.82 0.31
CA ALA A 142 -20.29 3.35 0.23
C ALA A 142 -18.88 2.84 -0.12
N ILE A 143 -18.09 3.55 -0.94
CA ILE A 143 -16.69 3.22 -1.23
C ILE A 143 -15.82 3.39 0.03
N TRP A 144 -15.96 4.52 0.75
CA TRP A 144 -15.22 4.74 1.99
C TRP A 144 -15.60 3.72 3.08
N ASP A 145 -16.90 3.38 3.18
CA ASP A 145 -17.38 2.37 4.11
C ASP A 145 -16.77 0.99 3.82
N GLU A 146 -16.70 0.60 2.55
CA GLU A 146 -16.11 -0.68 2.13
C GLU A 146 -14.59 -0.72 2.38
N LEU A 147 -13.84 0.37 2.12
CA LEU A 147 -12.43 0.48 2.46
C LEU A 147 -12.20 0.25 3.96
N ASN A 148 -13.02 0.90 4.79
CA ASN A 148 -12.97 0.73 6.25
C ASN A 148 -13.27 -0.72 6.66
N ARG A 149 -14.28 -1.34 6.03
CA ARG A 149 -14.64 -2.73 6.30
C ARG A 149 -13.48 -3.69 6.00
N VAL A 150 -12.84 -3.50 4.86
CA VAL A 150 -11.76 -4.41 4.40
C VAL A 150 -10.50 -4.25 5.24
N ILE A 151 -10.07 -3.03 5.58
CA ILE A 151 -8.90 -2.86 6.45
C ILE A 151 -9.18 -3.36 7.88
N ALA A 152 -10.39 -3.17 8.40
CA ALA A 152 -10.79 -3.74 9.69
C ALA A 152 -10.80 -5.27 9.66
N GLN A 153 -11.31 -5.88 8.57
CA GLN A 153 -11.25 -7.33 8.38
C GLN A 153 -9.80 -7.83 8.37
N LEU A 154 -8.88 -7.16 7.67
CA LEU A 154 -7.45 -7.53 7.67
C LEU A 154 -6.88 -7.57 9.10
N HIS A 155 -7.15 -6.53 9.88
CA HIS A 155 -6.58 -6.38 11.22
C HIS A 155 -7.21 -7.31 12.27
N THR A 156 -8.33 -7.96 11.96
CA THR A 156 -8.98 -8.95 12.84
C THR A 156 -8.64 -10.41 12.50
N ILE A 157 -7.88 -10.65 11.43
CA ILE A 157 -7.42 -12.00 11.08
C ILE A 157 -6.39 -12.48 12.11
N ASP A 158 -6.63 -13.64 12.69
CA ASP A 158 -5.61 -14.32 13.50
C ASP A 158 -4.47 -14.82 12.59
N TYR A 159 -3.38 -14.07 12.57
CA TYR A 159 -2.22 -14.36 11.73
C TYR A 159 -1.56 -15.70 12.05
N LYS A 160 -1.73 -16.24 13.26
CA LYS A 160 -1.22 -17.56 13.64
C LYS A 160 -2.09 -18.66 13.06
N ALA A 161 -3.41 -18.52 13.16
CA ALA A 161 -4.35 -19.49 12.61
C ALA A 161 -4.23 -19.66 11.09
N VAL A 162 -3.79 -18.60 10.38
CA VAL A 162 -3.56 -18.65 8.92
C VAL A 162 -2.11 -18.95 8.51
N GLY A 163 -1.23 -19.35 9.45
CA GLY A 163 0.14 -19.79 9.16
C GLY A 163 1.11 -18.63 8.85
N LEU A 164 0.85 -17.43 9.37
CA LEU A 164 1.69 -16.25 9.16
C LEU A 164 2.52 -15.85 10.40
N GLU A 165 2.68 -16.72 11.41
CA GLU A 165 3.45 -16.44 12.64
C GLU A 165 4.92 -16.09 12.38
N THR A 166 5.51 -16.59 11.28
CA THR A 166 6.88 -16.27 10.85
C THR A 166 6.95 -15.25 9.71
N PHE A 167 5.81 -14.62 9.36
CA PHE A 167 5.74 -13.66 8.25
C PHE A 167 6.44 -12.33 8.55
N GLY A 168 6.58 -11.99 9.82
CA GLY A 168 7.30 -10.83 10.31
C GLY A 168 7.74 -11.04 11.76
N LYS A 169 8.44 -10.07 12.32
CA LYS A 169 8.81 -10.08 13.74
C LYS A 169 7.67 -9.43 14.54
N PRO A 170 6.95 -10.15 15.40
CA PRO A 170 5.96 -9.55 16.28
C PRO A 170 6.64 -8.63 17.29
N GLY A 171 5.90 -7.66 17.80
CA GLY A 171 6.34 -6.72 18.82
C GLY A 171 7.25 -5.60 18.34
N SER A 172 7.29 -4.49 19.08
CA SER A 172 8.14 -3.31 18.84
C SER A 172 8.12 -2.79 17.38
N TYR A 173 6.95 -2.88 16.72
CA TYR A 173 6.84 -2.50 15.32
C TYR A 173 7.23 -1.04 15.07
N LEU A 174 6.62 -0.12 15.83
CA LEU A 174 6.87 1.32 15.67
C LEU A 174 8.33 1.68 15.93
N GLU A 175 8.96 1.13 16.98
CA GLU A 175 10.38 1.37 17.29
C GLU A 175 11.28 0.96 16.12
N ARG A 176 11.08 -0.25 15.59
CA ARG A 176 11.87 -0.73 14.45
C ARG A 176 11.66 0.10 13.19
N GLN A 177 10.43 0.51 12.91
CA GLN A 177 10.12 1.30 11.73
C GLN A 177 10.66 2.72 11.83
N ILE A 178 10.52 3.38 12.98
CA ILE A 178 11.09 4.71 13.23
C ILE A 178 12.62 4.65 13.02
N GLY A 179 13.29 3.68 13.63
CA GLY A 179 14.73 3.51 13.46
C GLY A 179 15.16 3.23 12.01
N ARG A 180 14.39 2.41 11.27
CA ARG A 180 14.62 2.13 9.85
C ARG A 180 14.48 3.39 9.00
N TRP A 181 13.39 4.12 9.15
CA TRP A 181 13.10 5.29 8.33
C TRP A 181 14.01 6.47 8.66
N THR A 182 14.43 6.61 9.93
CA THR A 182 15.47 7.57 10.33
C THR A 182 16.77 7.33 9.57
N LYS A 183 17.27 6.09 9.58
CA LYS A 183 18.51 5.74 8.84
C LYS A 183 18.38 5.97 7.35
N GLN A 184 17.22 5.63 6.77
CA GLN A 184 16.96 5.80 5.35
C GLN A 184 16.88 7.28 4.96
N TYR A 185 16.22 8.11 5.77
CA TYR A 185 16.16 9.56 5.56
C TYR A 185 17.56 10.17 5.62
N GLN A 186 18.31 9.90 6.68
CA GLN A 186 19.68 10.42 6.87
C GLN A 186 20.62 10.03 5.72
N ALA A 187 20.49 8.82 5.19
CA ALA A 187 21.27 8.37 4.03
C ALA A 187 20.83 9.03 2.70
N SER A 188 19.65 9.62 2.65
CA SER A 188 19.09 10.24 1.44
C SER A 188 18.93 11.77 1.56
N GLU A 189 19.41 12.38 2.61
CA GLU A 189 19.27 13.81 2.85
C GLU A 189 19.96 14.63 1.74
N THR A 190 19.21 15.55 1.12
CA THR A 190 19.69 16.49 0.11
C THR A 190 19.56 17.94 0.53
N GLN A 191 18.75 18.18 1.57
CA GLN A 191 18.52 19.47 2.20
C GLN A 191 18.11 19.28 3.65
N LYS A 192 18.38 20.27 4.49
CA LYS A 192 17.91 20.25 5.86
C LYS A 192 16.41 20.51 5.94
N ILE A 193 15.68 19.63 6.62
CA ILE A 193 14.25 19.77 6.91
C ILE A 193 14.08 19.73 8.44
N GLU A 194 13.94 20.90 9.07
CA GLU A 194 13.88 21.03 10.53
C GLU A 194 12.79 20.15 11.16
N ALA A 195 11.61 20.06 10.50
CA ALA A 195 10.53 19.20 10.98
C ALA A 195 10.93 17.71 11.00
N MET A 196 11.78 17.25 10.06
CA MET A 196 12.31 15.87 10.09
C MET A 196 13.28 15.66 11.25
N ASP A 197 14.17 16.63 11.53
CA ASP A 197 15.10 16.55 12.66
C ASP A 197 14.32 16.47 13.98
N ASN A 198 13.27 17.28 14.12
CA ASN A 198 12.39 17.28 15.28
C ASN A 198 11.64 15.93 15.43
N LEU A 199 11.09 15.39 14.34
CA LEU A 199 10.39 14.07 14.35
C LEU A 199 11.37 12.94 14.71
N ILE A 200 12.59 12.93 14.16
CA ILE A 200 13.64 11.96 14.47
C ILE A 200 14.00 11.99 15.97
N ALA A 201 14.06 13.18 16.55
CA ALA A 201 14.39 13.34 17.96
C ALA A 201 13.25 12.96 18.91
N TRP A 202 12.00 13.20 18.49
CA TRP A 202 10.80 13.08 19.35
C TRP A 202 10.15 11.69 19.28
N LEU A 203 9.93 11.14 18.08
CA LEU A 203 9.18 9.90 17.89
C LEU A 203 9.70 8.72 18.71
N PRO A 204 11.01 8.41 18.75
CA PRO A 204 11.49 7.24 19.50
C PRO A 204 11.28 7.32 21.01
N LYS A 205 11.14 8.53 21.56
CA LYS A 205 10.97 8.78 23.00
C LYS A 205 9.52 8.79 23.46
N ASN A 206 8.56 8.79 22.51
CA ASN A 206 7.15 9.00 22.81
C ASN A 206 6.26 7.91 22.21
N ILE A 207 6.81 6.72 21.93
CA ILE A 207 6.03 5.59 21.42
C ILE A 207 4.93 5.25 22.43
N PRO A 208 3.64 5.23 22.01
CA PRO A 208 2.55 4.88 22.91
C PRO A 208 2.75 3.50 23.54
N ALA A 209 2.29 3.36 24.77
CA ALA A 209 2.26 2.07 25.47
C ALA A 209 1.25 1.12 24.81
N GLY A 210 1.53 -0.16 24.89
CA GLY A 210 0.75 -1.21 24.26
C GLY A 210 1.40 -1.67 22.96
N ASP A 211 1.41 -2.97 22.76
CA ASP A 211 2.01 -3.60 21.59
C ASP A 211 1.00 -4.57 20.99
N GLU A 212 0.48 -4.21 19.83
CA GLU A 212 -0.45 -5.03 19.08
C GLU A 212 0.23 -5.56 17.83
N THR A 213 -0.08 -6.79 17.47
CA THR A 213 0.46 -7.43 16.28
C THR A 213 -0.63 -8.07 15.46
N THR A 214 -0.72 -7.67 14.20
CA THR A 214 -1.60 -8.26 13.19
C THR A 214 -0.89 -8.30 11.84
N VAL A 215 -1.54 -8.88 10.83
CA VAL A 215 -1.12 -8.68 9.43
C VAL A 215 -1.43 -7.23 9.05
N VAL A 216 -0.42 -6.50 8.61
CA VAL A 216 -0.58 -5.16 8.06
C VAL A 216 -0.24 -5.15 6.58
N HIS A 217 -0.94 -4.33 5.81
CA HIS A 217 -0.69 -4.15 4.39
C HIS A 217 0.56 -3.28 4.15
N GLY A 218 0.70 -2.22 4.92
CA GLY A 218 1.81 -1.25 4.83
C GLY A 218 1.66 -0.19 3.75
N ASP A 219 0.71 -0.35 2.81
CA ASP A 219 0.36 0.62 1.76
C ASP A 219 -1.12 0.50 1.36
N PHE A 220 -2.02 0.34 2.35
CA PHE A 220 -3.46 0.21 2.07
C PHE A 220 -4.04 1.54 1.60
N ARG A 221 -4.48 1.59 0.35
CA ARG A 221 -4.94 2.80 -0.34
C ARG A 221 -6.02 2.48 -1.35
N LEU A 222 -6.82 3.50 -1.70
CA LEU A 222 -7.87 3.42 -2.71
C LEU A 222 -7.36 2.84 -4.05
N ASP A 223 -6.22 3.31 -4.52
CA ASP A 223 -5.62 2.91 -5.80
C ASP A 223 -4.88 1.54 -5.75
N ASN A 224 -4.75 0.93 -4.56
CA ASN A 224 -4.30 -0.45 -4.38
C ASN A 224 -5.48 -1.43 -4.19
N THR A 225 -6.70 -1.02 -4.55
CA THR A 225 -7.90 -1.87 -4.46
C THR A 225 -8.62 -1.96 -5.81
N ILE A 226 -9.12 -3.14 -6.13
CA ILE A 226 -10.00 -3.35 -7.28
C ILE A 226 -11.43 -3.47 -6.78
N PHE A 227 -12.28 -2.54 -7.18
CA PHE A 227 -13.71 -2.57 -6.90
C PHE A 227 -14.49 -3.32 -7.98
N HIS A 228 -15.62 -3.88 -7.61
CA HIS A 228 -16.57 -4.44 -8.56
C HIS A 228 -16.97 -3.38 -9.61
N PRO A 229 -17.27 -3.77 -10.87
CA PRO A 229 -17.58 -2.80 -11.93
C PRO A 229 -18.69 -1.81 -11.60
N THR A 230 -19.68 -2.22 -10.83
CA THR A 230 -20.88 -1.41 -10.51
C THR A 230 -21.16 -1.26 -9.01
N GLU A 231 -20.73 -2.21 -8.18
CA GLU A 231 -20.98 -2.22 -6.73
C GLU A 231 -19.83 -1.54 -5.97
N PRO A 232 -20.04 -1.06 -4.74
CA PRO A 232 -18.98 -0.52 -3.89
C PRO A 232 -18.14 -1.60 -3.20
N ARG A 233 -18.16 -2.83 -3.69
CA ARG A 233 -17.49 -3.99 -3.10
C ARG A 233 -16.09 -4.15 -3.64
N ILE A 234 -15.10 -4.31 -2.76
CA ILE A 234 -13.71 -4.64 -3.11
C ILE A 234 -13.63 -6.11 -3.52
N LEU A 235 -13.09 -6.36 -4.71
CA LEU A 235 -12.81 -7.69 -5.24
C LEU A 235 -11.39 -8.15 -4.90
N ALA A 236 -10.44 -7.21 -4.86
CA ALA A 236 -9.06 -7.53 -4.53
C ALA A 236 -8.33 -6.33 -3.93
N VAL A 237 -7.52 -6.59 -2.92
CA VAL A 237 -6.46 -5.72 -2.42
C VAL A 237 -5.16 -6.17 -3.07
N LEU A 238 -4.42 -5.23 -3.63
CA LEU A 238 -3.20 -5.44 -4.41
C LEU A 238 -1.97 -4.87 -3.68
N ASP A 239 -0.78 -5.24 -4.15
CA ASP A 239 0.51 -4.67 -3.78
C ASP A 239 0.94 -4.95 -2.34
N TRP A 240 1.08 -6.24 -2.03
CA TRP A 240 1.46 -6.78 -0.72
C TRP A 240 2.97 -6.75 -0.42
N GLU A 241 3.77 -6.04 -1.21
CA GLU A 241 5.24 -6.04 -1.08
C GLU A 241 5.73 -5.45 0.26
N LEU A 242 4.96 -4.54 0.87
CA LEU A 242 5.26 -3.93 2.17
C LEU A 242 4.60 -4.64 3.35
N SER A 243 3.83 -5.68 3.08
CA SER A 243 3.10 -6.42 4.11
C SER A 243 4.01 -7.15 5.07
N THR A 244 3.63 -7.14 6.34
CA THR A 244 4.35 -7.81 7.44
C THR A 244 3.45 -8.01 8.65
N LEU A 245 4.00 -8.57 9.73
CA LEU A 245 3.40 -8.46 11.05
C LEU A 245 3.73 -7.08 11.63
N GLY A 246 2.70 -6.31 11.97
CA GLY A 246 2.85 -4.93 12.41
C GLY A 246 1.72 -4.45 13.31
N HIS A 247 1.77 -3.17 13.67
CA HIS A 247 0.79 -2.54 14.54
C HIS A 247 -0.42 -2.06 13.72
N PRO A 248 -1.66 -2.50 14.04
CA PRO A 248 -2.85 -2.18 13.24
C PRO A 248 -3.12 -0.67 13.13
N LEU A 249 -2.88 0.11 14.18
CA LEU A 249 -3.10 1.55 14.13
C LEU A 249 -2.07 2.26 13.23
N ALA A 250 -0.86 1.74 13.09
CA ALA A 250 0.11 2.28 12.14
C ALA A 250 -0.33 2.06 10.68
N ASP A 251 -0.98 0.95 10.37
CA ASP A 251 -1.52 0.67 9.02
C ASP A 251 -2.81 1.45 8.76
N PHE A 252 -3.72 1.50 9.74
CA PHE A 252 -4.96 2.24 9.61
C PHE A 252 -4.75 3.76 9.52
N SER A 253 -3.85 4.33 10.32
CA SER A 253 -3.53 5.76 10.24
C SER A 253 -2.77 6.12 8.95
N TYR A 254 -2.01 5.17 8.36
CA TYR A 254 -1.46 5.35 7.02
C TYR A 254 -2.56 5.55 5.97
N HIS A 255 -3.59 4.72 6.00
CA HIS A 255 -4.75 4.87 5.13
C HIS A 255 -5.48 6.21 5.36
N CYS A 256 -5.53 6.68 6.60
CA CYS A 256 -6.19 7.94 6.97
C CYS A 256 -5.35 9.20 6.74
N MET A 257 -4.11 9.11 6.26
CA MET A 257 -3.28 10.32 6.03
C MET A 257 -3.93 11.35 5.11
N SER A 258 -4.78 10.93 4.18
CA SER A 258 -5.46 11.82 3.25
C SER A 258 -6.28 12.92 3.94
N TRP A 259 -6.83 12.69 5.13
CA TRP A 259 -7.54 13.70 5.92
C TRP A 259 -6.64 14.79 6.49
N HIS A 260 -5.33 14.58 6.54
CA HIS A 260 -4.33 15.50 7.09
C HIS A 260 -3.47 16.18 6.02
N ILE A 261 -3.70 15.87 4.76
CA ILE A 261 -2.96 16.43 3.64
C ILE A 261 -3.91 17.32 2.84
N PRO A 262 -3.55 18.59 2.55
CA PRO A 262 -4.41 19.52 1.82
C PRO A 262 -4.88 18.97 0.47
N ALA A 263 -6.13 19.19 0.13
CA ALA A 263 -6.71 18.81 -1.15
C ALA A 263 -5.85 19.28 -2.33
N GLY A 264 -5.68 18.41 -3.33
CA GLY A 264 -4.81 18.69 -4.48
C GLY A 264 -3.31 18.48 -4.23
N LYS A 265 -2.90 18.13 -3.00
CA LYS A 265 -1.54 17.70 -2.67
C LYS A 265 -1.54 16.22 -2.32
N PHE A 266 -0.60 15.46 -2.84
CA PHE A 266 -0.31 14.05 -2.49
C PHE A 266 -1.54 13.23 -2.00
N ARG A 267 -2.59 13.06 -2.78
CA ARG A 267 -3.82 12.33 -2.39
C ARG A 267 -4.59 12.93 -1.20
N GLY A 268 -4.32 14.18 -0.84
CA GLY A 268 -4.98 14.86 0.27
C GLY A 268 -6.44 15.21 -0.05
N ILE A 269 -7.25 15.22 1.01
CA ILE A 269 -8.65 15.64 0.99
C ILE A 269 -8.95 16.69 2.09
N GLU A 270 -7.95 17.11 2.88
CA GLU A 270 -8.12 18.12 3.91
C GLU A 270 -8.69 19.41 3.31
N GLY A 271 -9.68 20.00 3.98
CA GLY A 271 -10.37 21.22 3.54
C GLY A 271 -11.50 20.99 2.54
N MET A 272 -11.77 19.75 2.12
CA MET A 272 -12.93 19.47 1.28
C MET A 272 -14.25 19.50 2.09
N PRO A 273 -15.39 19.83 1.46
CA PRO A 273 -16.71 19.83 2.12
C PRO A 273 -17.22 18.38 2.26
N PHE A 274 -16.71 17.64 3.24
CA PHE A 274 -16.93 16.20 3.43
C PHE A 274 -18.40 15.82 3.45
N GLU A 275 -19.22 16.56 4.18
CA GLU A 275 -20.64 16.27 4.29
C GLU A 275 -21.36 16.40 2.93
N GLU A 276 -21.05 17.44 2.16
CA GLU A 276 -21.63 17.67 0.83
C GLU A 276 -21.20 16.59 -0.15
N LEU A 277 -19.94 16.16 -0.05
CA LEU A 277 -19.37 15.11 -0.91
C LEU A 277 -19.78 13.69 -0.51
N GLY A 278 -20.23 13.47 0.74
CA GLY A 278 -20.49 12.13 1.27
C GLY A 278 -19.21 11.37 1.64
N ILE A 279 -18.14 12.11 1.93
CA ILE A 279 -16.91 11.55 2.51
C ILE A 279 -17.07 11.59 4.02
N PRO A 280 -16.84 10.50 4.77
CA PRO A 280 -16.91 10.54 6.23
C PRO A 280 -15.85 11.49 6.80
N THR A 281 -16.15 12.15 7.91
CA THR A 281 -15.10 12.81 8.69
C THR A 281 -14.13 11.76 9.22
N GLU A 282 -12.88 12.17 9.51
CA GLU A 282 -11.89 11.25 10.08
C GLU A 282 -12.41 10.56 11.36
N GLN A 283 -13.07 11.33 12.26
CA GLN A 283 -13.63 10.77 13.50
C GLN A 283 -14.70 9.71 13.21
N GLN A 284 -15.64 9.97 12.31
CA GLN A 284 -16.65 8.98 11.90
C GLN A 284 -15.99 7.71 11.34
N TYR A 285 -14.91 7.89 10.58
CA TYR A 285 -14.18 6.79 9.98
C TYR A 285 -13.41 5.95 11.03
N ILE A 286 -12.83 6.60 12.04
CA ILE A 286 -12.20 5.95 13.20
C ILE A 286 -13.24 5.17 14.01
N ASP A 287 -14.39 5.78 14.28
CA ASP A 287 -15.46 5.13 15.05
C ASP A 287 -15.99 3.86 14.36
N LEU A 288 -16.13 3.90 13.02
CA LEU A 288 -16.49 2.73 12.23
C LEU A 288 -15.44 1.62 12.32
N TYR A 289 -14.17 1.96 12.25
CA TYR A 289 -13.08 1.01 12.39
C TYR A 289 -13.06 0.39 13.79
N CYS A 290 -13.19 1.18 14.84
CA CYS A 290 -13.27 0.68 16.22
C CYS A 290 -14.45 -0.28 16.40
N LYS A 291 -15.62 0.07 15.89
CA LYS A 291 -16.82 -0.79 15.93
C LYS A 291 -16.57 -2.14 15.23
N ARG A 292 -15.93 -2.13 14.05
CA ARG A 292 -15.67 -3.32 13.23
C ARG A 292 -14.61 -4.25 13.82
N THR A 293 -13.63 -3.67 14.49
CA THR A 293 -12.54 -4.42 15.12
C THR A 293 -12.83 -4.81 16.58
N GLY A 294 -13.98 -4.40 17.14
CA GLY A 294 -14.31 -4.62 18.56
C GLY A 294 -13.40 -3.83 19.52
N ARG A 295 -12.75 -2.79 19.02
CA ARG A 295 -11.81 -1.95 19.76
C ARG A 295 -12.58 -0.87 20.54
N ALA A 296 -12.10 -0.54 21.73
CA ALA A 296 -12.49 0.70 22.40
C ALA A 296 -12.06 1.92 21.58
N ALA A 297 -12.56 3.10 21.94
CA ALA A 297 -12.12 4.35 21.32
C ALA A 297 -10.59 4.48 21.36
N ILE A 298 -10.02 4.99 20.27
CA ILE A 298 -8.58 5.25 20.19
C ILE A 298 -8.28 6.56 20.92
N ASP A 299 -7.31 6.53 21.84
CA ASP A 299 -6.84 7.74 22.51
C ASP A 299 -6.31 8.77 21.47
N PRO A 300 -6.73 10.04 21.52
CA PRO A 300 -6.34 11.05 20.55
C PRO A 300 -4.82 11.26 20.43
N SER A 301 -4.07 11.13 21.51
CA SER A 301 -2.60 11.26 21.45
C SER A 301 -1.95 10.06 20.80
N THR A 302 -2.48 8.86 21.04
CA THR A 302 -2.07 7.64 20.33
C THR A 302 -2.37 7.73 18.83
N TRP A 303 -3.53 8.29 18.46
CA TRP A 303 -3.88 8.50 17.06
C TRP A 303 -2.93 9.48 16.37
N ASP A 304 -2.74 10.67 16.96
CA ASP A 304 -1.86 11.69 16.39
C ASP A 304 -0.39 11.22 16.34
N PHE A 305 0.07 10.37 17.29
CA PHE A 305 1.38 9.75 17.22
C PHE A 305 1.53 8.86 15.98
N ASN A 306 0.56 7.99 15.72
CA ASN A 306 0.59 7.11 14.53
C ASN A 306 0.50 7.92 13.23
N MET A 307 -0.25 9.02 13.23
CA MET A 307 -0.31 9.95 12.10
C MET A 307 1.03 10.66 11.89
N ALA A 308 1.66 11.20 12.95
CA ALA A 308 3.00 11.80 12.90
C ALA A 308 4.03 10.81 12.34
N TYR A 309 4.00 9.56 12.83
CA TYR A 309 4.87 8.49 12.35
C TYR A 309 4.69 8.23 10.84
N ASN A 310 3.46 8.16 10.34
CA ASN A 310 3.22 7.88 8.93
C ASN A 310 3.63 9.06 8.02
N LEU A 311 3.36 10.29 8.43
CA LEU A 311 3.81 11.48 7.72
C LEU A 311 5.35 11.59 7.69
N PHE A 312 6.02 11.27 8.81
CA PHE A 312 7.48 11.11 8.87
C PHE A 312 7.97 10.03 7.89
N ARG A 313 7.34 8.86 7.89
CA ARG A 313 7.68 7.75 6.98
C ARG A 313 7.58 8.18 5.52
N ILE A 314 6.47 8.81 5.12
CA ILE A 314 6.27 9.25 3.74
C ILE A 314 7.20 10.40 3.36
N ALA A 315 7.50 11.32 4.27
CA ALA A 315 8.53 12.34 4.06
C ALA A 315 9.90 11.71 3.79
N GLY A 316 10.28 10.66 4.54
CA GLY A 316 11.51 9.91 4.30
C GLY A 316 11.53 9.18 2.95
N ILE A 317 10.40 8.61 2.52
CA ILE A 317 10.27 7.96 1.20
C ILE A 317 10.43 9.00 0.08
N THR A 318 9.73 10.13 0.17
CA THR A 318 9.80 11.19 -0.84
C THR A 318 11.17 11.85 -0.89
N GLN A 319 11.86 12.00 0.25
CA GLN A 319 13.26 12.42 0.31
C GLN A 319 14.18 11.43 -0.42
N GLY A 320 13.98 10.12 -0.24
CA GLY A 320 14.71 9.09 -0.99
C GLY A 320 14.48 9.18 -2.50
N ILE A 321 13.29 9.59 -2.95
CA ILE A 321 13.01 9.87 -4.36
C ILE A 321 13.79 11.11 -4.83
N ALA A 322 13.78 12.19 -4.03
CA ALA A 322 14.55 13.41 -4.32
C ALA A 322 16.05 13.09 -4.48
N LYS A 323 16.61 12.28 -3.60
CA LYS A 323 18.03 11.85 -3.70
C LYS A 323 18.31 11.13 -5.01
N ARG A 324 17.46 10.20 -5.44
CA ARG A 324 17.62 9.50 -6.73
C ARG A 324 17.56 10.44 -7.92
N VAL A 325 16.77 11.52 -7.85
CA VAL A 325 16.77 12.56 -8.90
C VAL A 325 18.12 13.27 -8.94
N VAL A 326 18.64 13.69 -7.79
CA VAL A 326 19.96 14.33 -7.68
C VAL A 326 21.07 13.42 -8.19
N ASP A 327 21.01 12.12 -7.89
CA ASP A 327 22.00 11.12 -8.31
C ASP A 327 21.83 10.67 -9.79
N GLY A 328 20.81 11.16 -10.50
CA GLY A 328 20.53 10.76 -11.89
C GLY A 328 20.04 9.31 -12.03
N THR A 329 19.58 8.68 -10.94
CA THR A 329 19.13 7.27 -10.90
C THR A 329 17.62 7.12 -10.83
N ALA A 330 16.86 8.22 -10.89
CA ALA A 330 15.40 8.20 -10.86
C ALA A 330 14.83 7.56 -12.13
N SER A 331 13.92 6.61 -11.95
CA SER A 331 13.30 5.85 -13.06
C SER A 331 12.02 6.50 -13.62
N SER A 332 11.51 7.56 -13.01
CA SER A 332 10.23 8.19 -13.36
C SER A 332 10.38 9.68 -13.64
N ALA A 333 9.71 10.17 -14.69
CA ALA A 333 9.61 11.61 -15.00
C ALA A 333 8.92 12.42 -13.87
N HIS A 334 8.11 11.76 -13.04
CA HIS A 334 7.42 12.39 -11.90
C HIS A 334 8.23 12.37 -10.59
N ALA A 335 9.45 11.82 -10.62
CA ALA A 335 10.28 11.71 -9.42
C ALA A 335 10.61 13.08 -8.80
N LEU A 336 10.84 14.11 -9.61
CA LEU A 336 11.12 15.47 -9.15
C LEU A 336 9.94 16.03 -8.35
N GLU A 337 8.74 15.93 -8.88
CA GLU A 337 7.51 16.39 -8.21
C GLU A 337 7.27 15.59 -6.92
N ALA A 338 7.43 14.28 -6.95
CA ALA A 338 7.27 13.42 -5.78
C ALA A 338 8.29 13.78 -4.69
N GLY A 339 9.55 13.97 -5.07
CA GLY A 339 10.63 14.34 -4.14
C GLY A 339 10.44 15.69 -3.47
N SER A 340 9.84 16.66 -4.16
CA SER A 340 9.59 18.01 -3.61
C SER A 340 8.57 18.06 -2.47
N LYS A 341 7.87 16.96 -2.19
CA LYS A 341 6.81 16.89 -1.17
C LYS A 341 7.34 16.61 0.24
N ALA A 342 8.61 16.22 0.39
CA ALA A 342 9.17 15.85 1.68
C ALA A 342 9.05 16.93 2.77
N PRO A 343 9.34 18.23 2.52
CA PRO A 343 9.18 19.27 3.54
C PRO A 343 7.75 19.40 4.03
N LEU A 344 6.78 19.51 3.12
CA LEU A 344 5.36 19.61 3.48
C LEU A 344 4.90 18.45 4.35
N LEU A 345 5.23 17.21 3.98
CA LEU A 345 4.83 16.02 4.72
C LEU A 345 5.48 15.97 6.11
N ALA A 346 6.73 16.41 6.23
CA ALA A 346 7.41 16.51 7.51
C ALA A 346 6.76 17.57 8.43
N GLU A 347 6.42 18.73 7.90
CA GLU A 347 5.72 19.79 8.62
C GLU A 347 4.36 19.33 9.12
N LEU A 348 3.57 18.66 8.27
CA LEU A 348 2.29 18.07 8.65
C LEU A 348 2.46 17.01 9.75
N GLY A 349 3.54 16.24 9.71
CA GLY A 349 3.90 15.29 10.76
C GLY A 349 4.22 15.97 12.09
N TRP A 350 5.00 17.06 12.04
CA TRP A 350 5.33 17.82 13.24
C TRP A 350 4.10 18.51 13.86
N LEU A 351 3.17 18.98 13.04
CA LEU A 351 1.89 19.52 13.53
C LEU A 351 1.08 18.51 14.34
N GLN A 352 1.17 17.20 14.04
CA GLN A 352 0.51 16.18 14.86
C GLN A 352 1.19 16.06 16.24
N VAL A 353 2.52 16.17 16.30
CA VAL A 353 3.27 16.21 17.57
C VAL A 353 2.86 17.42 18.40
N GLU A 354 2.74 18.59 17.79
CA GLU A 354 2.29 19.81 18.49
C GLU A 354 0.90 19.66 19.10
N LYS A 355 -0.03 18.95 18.44
CA LYS A 355 -1.35 18.64 19.03
C LYS A 355 -1.20 17.82 20.31
N ILE A 356 -0.32 16.83 20.33
CA ILE A 356 -0.04 16.00 21.52
C ILE A 356 0.53 16.87 22.66
N LEU A 357 1.51 17.70 22.33
CA LEU A 357 2.16 18.57 23.32
C LEU A 357 1.18 19.56 23.96
N ARG A 358 0.31 20.20 23.16
CA ARG A 358 -0.73 21.12 23.65
C ARG A 358 -1.73 20.44 24.57
N ARG A 359 -2.14 19.19 24.28
CA ARG A 359 -3.01 18.45 25.21
C ARG A 359 -2.32 18.18 26.53
N GLY A 360 -1.01 17.87 26.51
CA GLY A 360 -0.22 17.65 27.73
C GLY A 360 -0.06 18.91 28.59
N THR A 361 -0.09 20.12 28.00
CA THR A 361 -0.03 21.42 28.72
C THR A 361 -1.39 21.98 29.14
N GLY A 362 -2.49 21.33 28.74
CA GLY A 362 -3.86 21.81 29.03
C GLY A 362 -4.30 23.01 28.21
N GLU A 363 -3.55 23.44 27.20
CA GLU A 363 -3.91 24.51 26.28
C GLU A 363 -5.00 24.06 25.28
N ARG A 364 -6.11 24.78 25.25
CA ARG A 364 -7.16 24.53 24.24
C ARG A 364 -6.67 24.96 22.85
N ALA A 365 -6.97 24.13 21.85
CA ALA A 365 -6.71 24.49 20.45
C ALA A 365 -7.43 25.83 20.10
N PRO A 366 -6.79 26.75 19.35
CA PRO A 366 -7.49 27.89 18.79
C PRO A 366 -8.63 27.39 17.89
N SER A 367 -9.85 27.87 18.11
CA SER A 367 -11.00 27.62 17.24
C SER A 367 -10.69 28.15 15.85
N ARG A 368 -10.63 27.29 14.85
CA ARG A 368 -10.60 27.65 13.43
C ARG A 368 -12.00 27.96 12.90
#